data_4178b99bf361a54ffb815519fe1475b1
#
_entry.id   4178b99bf361a54ffb815519fe1475b1
#
_cell.length_a   1.000
_cell.length_b   1.000
_cell.length_c   1.000
_cell.angle_alpha   90.00
_cell.angle_beta   90.00
_cell.angle_gamma   90.00
#
_symmetry.space_group_name_H-M   'P 1'
#
loop_
_entity.id
_entity.type
_entity.pdbx_description
1 polymer ?
#
loop_
_entity_poly.entity_id
_entity_poly.type
_entity_poly.pdbx_seq_one_letter_code
_entity_poly.pdbx_strand_id
1 'polypeptide(L)'
;MLRRSFMGMLALLGAGPAGAADTESAALWRRLREGGYVVLMRHAATVPGIGDPENFKLGACATQRNLSDRGREDARRIGAAFRERQVPVSEVMSSRWCRCVDTAQLAFGRVRPETMVDSMFNDDEAARQNKVRALRAYLSAHKEPGNLVLVTHDINIRVLVGESLAQGEMVVALAQPNGTLKSVGVLPLS
;
A
#
# COMPACT_ATOMS: atom_id res chain seq x y z
N MET A 1 26.11 -24.78 -60.90
CA MET A 1 25.57 -23.55 -60.29
C MET A 1 24.72 -23.91 -59.05
N LEU A 2 25.31 -23.88 -57.85
CA LEU A 2 24.62 -24.22 -56.60
C LEU A 2 24.10 -22.93 -55.95
N ARG A 3 22.78 -22.77 -55.80
CA ARG A 3 22.15 -21.71 -55.02
C ARG A 3 22.15 -22.12 -53.54
N ARG A 4 22.89 -21.42 -52.70
CA ARG A 4 22.82 -21.52 -51.24
C ARG A 4 21.68 -20.64 -50.74
N SER A 5 20.62 -21.27 -50.20
CA SER A 5 19.56 -20.56 -49.44
C SER A 5 20.07 -20.32 -48.02
N PHE A 6 20.15 -19.05 -47.62
CA PHE A 6 20.38 -18.62 -46.23
C PHE A 6 19.04 -18.62 -45.53
N MET A 7 18.85 -19.52 -44.60
CA MET A 7 17.70 -19.57 -43.74
C MET A 7 18.01 -18.70 -42.51
N GLY A 8 17.46 -17.47 -42.46
CA GLY A 8 17.58 -16.56 -41.32
C GLY A 8 16.75 -17.10 -40.16
N MET A 9 17.42 -17.45 -39.09
CA MET A 9 16.82 -17.85 -37.80
C MET A 9 16.45 -16.59 -37.04
N LEU A 10 15.15 -16.28 -36.98
CA LEU A 10 14.60 -15.18 -36.18
C LEU A 10 14.58 -15.62 -34.72
N ALA A 11 15.48 -15.10 -33.90
CA ALA A 11 15.49 -15.32 -32.45
C ALA A 11 14.37 -14.48 -31.82
N LEU A 12 13.29 -15.11 -31.39
CA LEU A 12 12.29 -14.52 -30.48
C LEU A 12 12.94 -14.37 -29.11
N LEU A 13 13.33 -13.15 -28.76
CA LEU A 13 13.69 -12.77 -27.39
C LEU A 13 12.41 -12.73 -26.56
N GLY A 14 12.11 -13.83 -25.88
CA GLY A 14 11.05 -13.89 -24.88
C GLY A 14 11.42 -13.01 -23.67
N ALA A 15 10.66 -11.96 -23.41
CA ALA A 15 10.76 -11.23 -22.15
C ALA A 15 10.41 -12.18 -21.01
N GLY A 16 11.37 -12.44 -20.10
CA GLY A 16 11.17 -13.27 -18.92
C GLY A 16 10.21 -12.63 -17.90
N PRO A 17 9.74 -13.37 -16.87
CA PRO A 17 8.76 -12.91 -15.89
C PRO A 17 9.16 -11.63 -15.12
N ALA A 18 10.44 -11.34 -14.97
CA ALA A 18 10.94 -10.10 -14.36
C ALA A 18 10.56 -8.85 -15.17
N GLY A 19 10.65 -8.89 -16.49
CA GLY A 19 10.28 -7.76 -17.35
C GLY A 19 8.78 -7.45 -17.34
N ALA A 20 7.92 -8.42 -17.05
CA ALA A 20 6.47 -8.21 -16.94
C ALA A 20 6.11 -7.46 -15.63
N ALA A 21 6.71 -7.84 -14.50
CA ALA A 21 6.48 -7.19 -13.20
C ALA A 21 6.96 -5.72 -13.19
N ASP A 22 8.11 -5.45 -13.80
CA ASP A 22 8.62 -4.07 -13.93
C ASP A 22 7.70 -3.22 -14.81
N THR A 23 7.13 -3.80 -15.85
CA THR A 23 6.18 -3.12 -16.75
C THR A 23 4.88 -2.80 -16.03
N GLU A 24 4.36 -3.71 -15.21
CA GLU A 24 3.15 -3.51 -14.41
C GLU A 24 3.36 -2.44 -13.35
N SER A 25 4.45 -2.50 -12.58
CA SER A 25 4.81 -1.47 -11.61
C SER A 25 4.94 -0.10 -12.25
N ALA A 26 5.59 0.01 -13.41
CA ALA A 26 5.71 1.26 -14.15
C ALA A 26 4.33 1.80 -14.60
N ALA A 27 3.41 0.92 -14.99
CA ALA A 27 2.04 1.31 -15.34
C ALA A 27 1.26 1.84 -14.15
N LEU A 28 1.40 1.21 -12.97
CA LEU A 28 0.76 1.68 -11.72
C LEU A 28 1.30 3.04 -11.28
N TRP A 29 2.61 3.26 -11.36
CA TRP A 29 3.20 4.57 -11.07
C TRP A 29 2.72 5.67 -12.01
N ARG A 30 2.50 5.37 -13.32
CA ARG A 30 1.89 6.32 -14.25
C ARG A 30 0.48 6.71 -13.84
N ARG A 31 -0.36 5.73 -13.46
CA ARG A 31 -1.72 5.97 -12.96
C ARG A 31 -1.73 6.84 -11.70
N LEU A 32 -0.84 6.56 -10.75
CA LEU A 32 -0.73 7.34 -9.52
C LEU A 32 -0.35 8.81 -9.80
N ARG A 33 0.39 9.12 -10.88
CA ARG A 33 0.65 10.51 -11.28
C ARG A 33 -0.60 11.27 -11.74
N GLU A 34 -1.59 10.56 -12.24
CA GLU A 34 -2.87 11.15 -12.64
C GLU A 34 -3.73 11.55 -11.43
N GLY A 35 -3.48 10.94 -10.26
CA GLY A 35 -4.28 11.14 -9.06
C GLY A 35 -5.60 10.37 -9.06
N GLY A 36 -6.39 10.53 -7.99
CA GLY A 36 -7.72 9.93 -7.86
C GLY A 36 -7.74 8.46 -7.43
N TYR A 37 -6.60 7.91 -7.01
CA TYR A 37 -6.51 6.54 -6.50
C TYR A 37 -6.45 6.52 -4.98
N VAL A 38 -6.80 5.36 -4.41
CA VAL A 38 -6.57 5.02 -3.01
C VAL A 38 -5.39 4.06 -2.96
N VAL A 39 -4.36 4.41 -2.20
CA VAL A 39 -3.19 3.57 -1.95
C VAL A 39 -3.35 2.94 -0.57
N LEU A 40 -3.65 1.65 -0.53
CA LEU A 40 -3.64 0.87 0.71
C LEU A 40 -2.21 0.37 0.96
N MET A 41 -1.55 0.89 1.97
CA MET A 41 -0.18 0.54 2.32
C MET A 41 -0.15 -0.28 3.60
N ARG A 42 0.46 -1.47 3.56
CA ARG A 42 0.84 -2.15 4.79
C ARG A 42 1.99 -1.39 5.45
N HIS A 43 1.92 -1.17 6.76
CA HIS A 43 3.02 -0.55 7.51
C HIS A 43 4.38 -1.18 7.16
N ALA A 44 5.45 -0.41 7.23
CA ALA A 44 6.81 -0.86 6.96
C ALA A 44 7.29 -1.93 7.96
N ALA A 45 8.49 -2.47 7.71
CA ALA A 45 9.04 -3.59 8.47
C ALA A 45 9.14 -3.27 9.98
N THR A 46 8.68 -4.20 10.82
CA THR A 46 8.73 -4.10 12.28
C THR A 46 9.87 -4.94 12.85
N VAL A 47 10.20 -4.72 14.12
CA VAL A 47 11.02 -5.66 14.86
C VAL A 47 10.42 -7.08 14.78
N PRO A 48 11.23 -8.17 14.82
CA PRO A 48 10.72 -9.54 14.74
C PRO A 48 9.64 -9.82 15.79
N GLY A 49 8.68 -10.69 15.44
CA GLY A 49 7.59 -11.10 16.31
C GLY A 49 6.24 -11.13 15.61
N ILE A 50 5.24 -11.67 16.28
CA ILE A 50 3.85 -11.77 15.82
C ILE A 50 2.98 -10.95 16.79
N GLY A 51 2.14 -10.05 16.25
CA GLY A 51 1.26 -9.20 17.05
C GLY A 51 2.01 -8.15 17.89
N ASP A 52 1.28 -7.50 18.75
CA ASP A 52 1.80 -6.62 19.79
C ASP A 52 1.98 -7.41 21.11
N PRO A 53 2.79 -6.94 22.07
CA PRO A 53 2.85 -7.53 23.39
C PRO A 53 1.46 -7.59 24.04
N GLU A 54 1.23 -8.58 24.92
CA GLU A 54 -0.08 -8.87 25.50
C GLU A 54 -0.73 -7.68 26.22
N ASN A 55 0.10 -6.82 26.84
CA ASN A 55 -0.37 -5.64 27.57
C ASN A 55 -0.14 -4.32 26.84
N PHE A 56 -0.09 -4.33 25.49
CA PHE A 56 0.13 -3.11 24.73
C PHE A 56 -0.99 -2.08 24.97
N LYS A 57 -0.60 -0.80 24.90
CA LYS A 57 -1.53 0.33 24.98
C LYS A 57 -1.42 1.15 23.70
N LEU A 58 -2.54 1.41 23.06
CA LEU A 58 -2.58 2.11 21.77
C LEU A 58 -1.91 3.51 21.83
N GLY A 59 -2.08 4.24 22.95
CA GLY A 59 -1.45 5.55 23.15
C GLY A 59 0.00 5.53 23.62
N ALA A 60 0.61 4.35 23.82
CA ALA A 60 1.97 4.21 24.37
C ALA A 60 2.86 3.36 23.45
N CYS A 61 3.56 4.02 22.52
CA CYS A 61 4.39 3.34 21.51
C CYS A 61 5.43 2.38 22.11
N ALA A 62 5.99 2.68 23.27
CA ALA A 62 6.95 1.81 23.95
C ALA A 62 6.38 0.42 24.29
N THR A 63 5.06 0.27 24.34
CA THR A 63 4.37 -1.00 24.62
C THR A 63 3.96 -1.76 23.35
N GLN A 64 4.22 -1.21 22.17
CA GLN A 64 3.83 -1.79 20.90
C GLN A 64 5.00 -2.41 20.15
N ARG A 65 4.70 -3.28 19.20
CA ARG A 65 5.68 -3.75 18.22
C ARG A 65 5.88 -2.68 17.15
N ASN A 66 6.98 -1.95 17.26
CA ASN A 66 7.30 -0.79 16.44
C ASN A 66 8.13 -1.15 15.18
N LEU A 67 8.36 -0.16 14.32
CA LEU A 67 9.24 -0.31 13.16
C LEU A 67 10.66 -0.69 13.59
N SER A 68 11.28 -1.58 12.84
CA SER A 68 12.73 -1.80 12.88
C SER A 68 13.46 -0.63 12.19
N ASP A 69 14.78 -0.56 12.34
CA ASP A 69 15.59 0.43 11.62
C ASP A 69 15.44 0.28 10.11
N ARG A 70 15.45 -0.96 9.60
CA ARG A 70 15.13 -1.26 8.20
C ARG A 70 13.75 -0.72 7.81
N GLY A 71 12.73 -0.92 8.64
CA GLY A 71 11.38 -0.41 8.34
C GLY A 71 11.32 1.11 8.29
N ARG A 72 12.10 1.80 9.11
CA ARG A 72 12.23 3.26 9.05
C ARG A 72 12.87 3.73 7.74
N GLU A 73 13.89 3.01 7.27
CA GLU A 73 14.54 3.27 5.97
C GLU A 73 13.60 2.97 4.81
N ASP A 74 12.90 1.83 4.85
CA ASP A 74 11.90 1.44 3.86
C ASP A 74 10.81 2.52 3.72
N ALA A 75 10.29 3.03 4.84
CA ALA A 75 9.30 4.11 4.83
C ALA A 75 9.83 5.38 4.15
N ARG A 76 11.08 5.78 4.44
CA ARG A 76 11.70 6.94 3.78
C ARG A 76 11.89 6.73 2.28
N ARG A 77 12.31 5.50 1.86
CA ARG A 77 12.46 5.14 0.44
C ARG A 77 11.12 5.19 -0.30
N ILE A 78 10.05 4.66 0.31
CA ILE A 78 8.70 4.78 -0.25
C ILE A 78 8.36 6.25 -0.51
N GLY A 79 8.56 7.12 0.48
CA GLY A 79 8.28 8.55 0.33
C GLY A 79 9.15 9.22 -0.74
N ALA A 80 10.42 8.84 -0.86
CA ALA A 80 11.30 9.29 -1.93
C ALA A 80 10.75 8.87 -3.31
N ALA A 81 10.32 7.61 -3.45
CA ALA A 81 9.75 7.09 -4.70
C ALA A 81 8.50 7.86 -5.16
N PHE A 82 7.63 8.28 -4.23
CA PHE A 82 6.47 9.13 -4.54
C PHE A 82 6.90 10.52 -5.02
N ARG A 83 7.86 11.16 -4.33
CA ARG A 83 8.36 12.50 -4.70
C ARG A 83 9.09 12.50 -6.04
N GLU A 84 10.01 11.58 -6.26
CA GLU A 84 10.78 11.45 -7.50
C GLU A 84 9.89 11.23 -8.72
N ARG A 85 8.79 10.50 -8.53
CA ARG A 85 7.80 10.25 -9.59
C ARG A 85 6.71 11.30 -9.66
N GLN A 86 6.79 12.36 -8.84
CA GLN A 86 5.82 13.47 -8.80
C GLN A 86 4.38 12.98 -8.60
N VAL A 87 4.17 11.97 -7.74
CA VAL A 87 2.85 11.44 -7.43
C VAL A 87 2.10 12.42 -6.51
N PRO A 88 0.96 12.98 -6.92
CA PRO A 88 0.18 13.87 -6.09
C PRO A 88 -0.50 13.07 -4.97
N VAL A 89 -0.26 13.46 -3.72
CA VAL A 89 -0.91 12.90 -2.54
C VAL A 89 -1.76 13.99 -1.90
N SER A 90 -3.09 13.83 -1.89
CA SER A 90 -4.02 14.77 -1.28
C SER A 90 -4.05 14.61 0.23
N GLU A 91 -4.13 13.37 0.70
CA GLU A 91 -4.26 13.07 2.11
C GLU A 91 -3.52 11.79 2.48
N VAL A 92 -3.02 11.75 3.72
CA VAL A 92 -2.39 10.56 4.31
C VAL A 92 -3.07 10.25 5.64
N MET A 93 -3.77 9.14 5.68
CA MET A 93 -4.34 8.58 6.91
C MET A 93 -3.57 7.36 7.37
N SER A 94 -3.61 7.09 8.65
CA SER A 94 -3.05 5.85 9.19
C SER A 94 -3.92 5.24 10.28
N SER A 95 -3.77 3.95 10.47
CA SER A 95 -4.10 3.31 11.74
C SER A 95 -3.36 4.03 12.88
N ARG A 96 -3.99 4.09 14.05
CA ARG A 96 -3.42 4.71 15.25
C ARG A 96 -2.27 3.92 15.89
N TRP A 97 -1.95 2.73 15.39
CA TRP A 97 -0.77 1.98 15.79
C TRP A 97 0.51 2.71 15.41
N CYS A 98 1.45 2.82 16.34
CA CYS A 98 2.67 3.62 16.15
C CYS A 98 3.45 3.20 14.89
N ARG A 99 3.54 1.91 14.55
CA ARG A 99 4.16 1.44 13.30
C ARG A 99 3.51 2.00 12.04
N CYS A 100 2.18 2.25 12.05
CA CYS A 100 1.48 2.84 10.92
C CYS A 100 1.68 4.36 10.88
N VAL A 101 1.57 5.02 12.03
CA VAL A 101 1.83 6.47 12.16
C VAL A 101 3.26 6.80 11.74
N ASP A 102 4.24 6.05 12.26
CA ASP A 102 5.66 6.23 11.92
C ASP A 102 5.92 5.99 10.44
N THR A 103 5.32 4.94 9.84
CA THR A 103 5.44 4.69 8.39
C THR A 103 4.93 5.89 7.59
N ALA A 104 3.73 6.38 7.89
CA ALA A 104 3.13 7.51 7.22
C ALA A 104 3.95 8.81 7.40
N GLN A 105 4.37 9.08 8.63
CA GLN A 105 5.16 10.28 8.95
C GLN A 105 6.53 10.28 8.26
N LEU A 106 7.23 9.13 8.25
CA LEU A 106 8.55 9.01 7.61
C LEU A 106 8.46 9.07 6.08
N ALA A 107 7.40 8.53 5.49
CA ALA A 107 7.22 8.54 4.04
C ALA A 107 6.72 9.90 3.53
N PHE A 108 5.71 10.48 4.17
CA PHE A 108 4.98 11.62 3.62
C PHE A 108 5.10 12.93 4.43
N GLY A 109 5.77 12.91 5.59
CA GLY A 109 5.94 14.10 6.46
C GLY A 109 4.66 14.58 7.13
N ARG A 110 3.54 13.87 6.94
CA ARG A 110 2.22 14.19 7.49
C ARG A 110 1.40 12.93 7.68
N VAL A 111 0.49 12.95 8.65
CA VAL A 111 -0.41 11.82 8.91
C VAL A 111 -1.62 12.28 9.71
N ARG A 112 -2.79 11.73 9.40
CA ARG A 112 -4.02 11.82 10.19
C ARG A 112 -4.39 10.42 10.68
N PRO A 113 -4.17 10.10 11.97
CA PRO A 113 -4.57 8.82 12.53
C PRO A 113 -6.10 8.70 12.60
N GLU A 114 -6.64 7.56 12.12
CA GLU A 114 -8.07 7.31 12.01
C GLU A 114 -8.47 5.91 12.46
N THR A 115 -9.56 5.84 13.23
CA THR A 115 -10.06 4.58 13.78
C THR A 115 -10.54 3.60 12.71
N MET A 116 -11.08 4.10 11.60
CA MET A 116 -11.62 3.26 10.52
C MET A 116 -10.56 2.44 9.77
N VAL A 117 -9.28 2.78 9.94
CA VAL A 117 -8.14 2.02 9.39
C VAL A 117 -7.29 1.33 10.46
N ASP A 118 -7.75 1.32 11.73
CA ASP A 118 -7.14 0.55 12.81
C ASP A 118 -7.17 -0.95 12.53
N SER A 119 -6.22 -1.68 13.11
CA SER A 119 -6.12 -3.12 12.94
C SER A 119 -7.44 -3.83 13.23
N MET A 120 -7.84 -4.70 12.31
CA MET A 120 -8.99 -5.60 12.44
C MET A 120 -8.61 -6.98 12.99
N PHE A 121 -7.37 -7.15 13.46
CA PHE A 121 -6.84 -8.46 13.84
C PHE A 121 -7.60 -9.10 15.02
N ASN A 122 -7.93 -8.30 16.03
CA ASN A 122 -8.66 -8.73 17.22
C ASN A 122 -10.13 -8.27 17.23
N ASP A 123 -10.62 -7.72 16.12
CA ASP A 123 -12.00 -7.27 16.02
C ASP A 123 -12.96 -8.48 15.92
N ASP A 124 -14.08 -8.38 16.61
CA ASP A 124 -15.24 -9.18 16.28
C ASP A 124 -15.87 -8.71 14.94
N GLU A 125 -16.85 -9.44 14.47
CA GLU A 125 -17.49 -9.14 13.19
C GLU A 125 -18.20 -7.77 13.20
N ALA A 126 -18.81 -7.38 14.31
CA ALA A 126 -19.51 -6.09 14.43
C ALA A 126 -18.53 -4.91 14.38
N ALA A 127 -17.42 -4.99 15.11
CA ALA A 127 -16.35 -3.99 15.09
C ALA A 127 -15.72 -3.86 13.69
N ARG A 128 -15.45 -4.99 13.03
CA ARG A 128 -14.93 -5.02 11.67
C ARG A 128 -15.87 -4.34 10.68
N GLN A 129 -17.16 -4.71 10.71
CA GLN A 129 -18.17 -4.11 9.84
C GLN A 129 -18.34 -2.61 10.10
N ASN A 130 -18.23 -2.15 11.35
CA ASN A 130 -18.27 -0.72 11.69
C ASN A 130 -17.15 0.05 11.03
N LYS A 131 -15.90 -0.46 11.10
CA LYS A 131 -14.74 0.15 10.45
C LYS A 131 -14.91 0.18 8.92
N VAL A 132 -15.35 -0.93 8.32
CA VAL A 132 -15.61 -1.00 6.87
C VAL A 132 -16.69 0.00 6.44
N ARG A 133 -17.80 0.11 7.19
CA ARG A 133 -18.85 1.10 6.89
C ARG A 133 -18.35 2.54 6.98
N ALA A 134 -17.59 2.86 8.03
CA ALA A 134 -17.02 4.19 8.22
C ALA A 134 -16.06 4.55 7.07
N LEU A 135 -15.18 3.63 6.69
CA LEU A 135 -14.27 3.85 5.56
C LEU A 135 -15.02 4.02 4.24
N ARG A 136 -16.03 3.19 3.95
CA ARG A 136 -16.86 3.33 2.74
C ARG A 136 -17.59 4.66 2.69
N ALA A 137 -18.17 5.12 3.79
CA ALA A 137 -18.82 6.42 3.87
C ALA A 137 -17.82 7.56 3.59
N TYR A 138 -16.62 7.47 4.15
CA TYR A 138 -15.55 8.42 3.88
C TYR A 138 -15.15 8.42 2.39
N LEU A 139 -14.87 7.25 1.81
CA LEU A 139 -14.44 7.12 0.41
C LEU A 139 -15.49 7.60 -0.59
N SER A 140 -16.78 7.36 -0.33
CA SER A 140 -17.85 7.84 -1.19
C SER A 140 -17.99 9.37 -1.21
N ALA A 141 -17.59 10.02 -0.11
CA ALA A 141 -17.61 11.48 0.04
C ALA A 141 -16.30 12.17 -0.38
N HIS A 142 -15.19 11.42 -0.41
CA HIS A 142 -13.86 11.97 -0.74
C HIS A 142 -13.78 12.35 -2.22
N LYS A 143 -13.45 13.64 -2.50
CA LYS A 143 -13.42 14.20 -3.88
C LYS A 143 -12.12 14.94 -4.19
N GLU A 144 -11.10 14.79 -3.34
CA GLU A 144 -9.83 15.45 -3.55
C GLU A 144 -9.12 14.89 -4.80
N PRO A 145 -8.50 15.74 -5.63
CA PRO A 145 -7.96 15.32 -6.92
C PRO A 145 -6.67 14.49 -6.85
N GLY A 146 -5.97 14.49 -5.71
CA GLY A 146 -4.77 13.69 -5.50
C GLY A 146 -5.08 12.25 -5.08
N ASN A 147 -4.04 11.49 -4.78
CA ASN A 147 -4.20 10.15 -4.23
C ASN A 147 -4.41 10.20 -2.71
N LEU A 148 -5.30 9.37 -2.21
CA LEU A 148 -5.48 9.12 -0.79
C LEU A 148 -4.60 7.95 -0.37
N VAL A 149 -3.72 8.16 0.61
CA VAL A 149 -2.88 7.09 1.18
C VAL A 149 -3.44 6.64 2.52
N LEU A 150 -3.65 5.33 2.67
CA LEU A 150 -4.14 4.67 3.87
C LEU A 150 -3.09 3.69 4.39
N VAL A 151 -2.32 4.08 5.42
CA VAL A 151 -1.33 3.19 6.03
C VAL A 151 -2.00 2.34 7.11
N THR A 152 -2.05 1.02 6.88
CA THR A 152 -2.82 0.10 7.72
C THR A 152 -2.12 -1.27 7.86
N HIS A 153 -2.87 -2.32 8.08
CA HIS A 153 -2.43 -3.68 8.37
C HIS A 153 -2.85 -4.66 7.29
N ASP A 154 -2.12 -5.77 7.12
CA ASP A 154 -2.43 -6.81 6.13
C ASP A 154 -3.88 -7.31 6.23
N ILE A 155 -4.36 -7.56 7.45
CA ILE A 155 -5.74 -8.02 7.67
C ILE A 155 -6.79 -7.04 7.14
N ASN A 156 -6.55 -5.74 7.28
CA ASN A 156 -7.45 -4.70 6.76
C ASN A 156 -7.46 -4.71 5.22
N ILE A 157 -6.28 -4.80 4.60
CA ILE A 157 -6.13 -4.84 3.14
C ILE A 157 -6.82 -6.07 2.58
N ARG A 158 -6.63 -7.22 3.22
CA ARG A 158 -7.30 -8.48 2.85
C ARG A 158 -8.82 -8.37 2.93
N VAL A 159 -9.36 -7.75 3.96
CA VAL A 159 -10.81 -7.53 4.12
C VAL A 159 -11.36 -6.55 3.08
N LEU A 160 -10.59 -5.51 2.73
CA LEU A 160 -11.07 -4.44 1.86
C LEU A 160 -10.98 -4.77 0.37
N VAL A 161 -9.92 -5.47 -0.06
CA VAL A 161 -9.61 -5.71 -1.48
C VAL A 161 -9.19 -7.14 -1.81
N GLY A 162 -9.11 -8.06 -0.83
CA GLY A 162 -8.74 -9.45 -1.04
C GLY A 162 -7.25 -9.72 -1.20
N GLU A 163 -6.40 -8.70 -1.13
CA GLU A 163 -4.95 -8.82 -1.32
C GLU A 163 -4.23 -9.05 0.02
N SER A 164 -3.14 -9.81 0.00
CA SER A 164 -2.23 -9.98 1.13
C SER A 164 -0.85 -9.42 0.75
N LEU A 165 -0.34 -8.51 1.56
CA LEU A 165 0.86 -7.75 1.27
C LEU A 165 2.01 -8.08 2.22
N ALA A 166 3.24 -8.07 1.73
CA ALA A 166 4.41 -7.95 2.57
C ALA A 166 4.49 -6.55 3.21
N GLN A 167 5.30 -6.40 4.26
CA GLN A 167 5.49 -5.12 4.96
C GLN A 167 6.11 -4.08 4.01
N GLY A 168 5.49 -2.92 3.91
CA GLY A 168 5.88 -1.84 3.02
C GLY A 168 5.29 -1.91 1.60
N GLU A 169 4.65 -3.02 1.22
CA GLU A 169 3.96 -3.10 -0.07
C GLU A 169 2.63 -2.35 -0.07
N MET A 170 2.14 -2.05 -1.26
CA MET A 170 0.94 -1.23 -1.47
C MET A 170 0.02 -1.85 -2.52
N VAL A 171 -1.29 -1.72 -2.32
CA VAL A 171 -2.30 -1.90 -3.37
C VAL A 171 -2.72 -0.53 -3.88
N VAL A 172 -2.71 -0.35 -5.19
CA VAL A 172 -3.37 0.76 -5.87
C VAL A 172 -4.81 0.34 -6.13
N ALA A 173 -5.77 1.12 -5.69
CA ALA A 173 -7.20 0.81 -5.80
C ALA A 173 -8.01 2.02 -6.29
N LEU A 174 -9.17 1.75 -6.88
CA LEU A 174 -10.17 2.75 -7.23
C LEU A 174 -11.33 2.69 -6.25
N ALA A 175 -11.70 3.83 -5.67
CA ALA A 175 -12.94 3.95 -4.92
C ALA A 175 -14.13 3.93 -5.87
N GLN A 176 -15.10 3.06 -5.59
CA GLN A 176 -16.36 2.98 -6.32
C GLN A 176 -17.37 3.99 -5.74
N PRO A 177 -18.45 4.34 -6.44
CA PRO A 177 -19.45 5.30 -5.93
C PRO A 177 -20.05 4.93 -4.58
N ASN A 178 -20.15 3.64 -4.26
CA ASN A 178 -20.63 3.12 -2.97
C ASN A 178 -19.53 3.02 -1.90
N GLY A 179 -18.33 3.58 -2.16
CA GLY A 179 -17.19 3.54 -1.25
C GLY A 179 -16.46 2.22 -1.16
N THR A 180 -16.83 1.18 -1.94
CA THR A 180 -16.00 -0.03 -2.04
C THR A 180 -14.73 0.24 -2.83
N LEU A 181 -13.71 -0.56 -2.59
CA LEU A 181 -12.43 -0.46 -3.28
C LEU A 181 -12.29 -1.60 -4.31
N LYS A 182 -11.83 -1.26 -5.50
CA LYS A 182 -11.45 -2.23 -6.53
C LYS A 182 -9.94 -2.18 -6.72
N SER A 183 -9.24 -3.28 -6.45
CA SER A 183 -7.80 -3.41 -6.70
C SER A 183 -7.51 -3.17 -8.19
N VAL A 184 -6.45 -2.42 -8.45
CA VAL A 184 -5.89 -2.15 -9.79
C VAL A 184 -4.57 -2.87 -9.97
N GLY A 185 -3.83 -3.10 -8.88
CA GLY A 185 -2.59 -3.85 -8.86
C GLY A 185 -1.78 -3.60 -7.59
N VAL A 186 -0.74 -4.39 -7.41
CA VAL A 186 0.16 -4.34 -6.26
C VAL A 186 1.48 -3.69 -6.65
N LEU A 187 1.93 -2.73 -5.84
CA LEU A 187 3.27 -2.16 -5.93
C LEU A 187 4.16 -2.79 -4.85
N PRO A 188 5.18 -3.55 -5.25
CA PRO A 188 6.15 -4.09 -4.31
C PRO A 188 6.98 -2.97 -3.66
N LEU A 189 7.61 -3.29 -2.55
CA LEU A 189 8.63 -2.44 -1.95
C LEU A 189 9.84 -2.40 -2.89
N SER A 190 10.12 -1.25 -3.46
CA SER A 190 11.27 -0.99 -4.36
C SER A 190 12.50 -0.53 -3.59
#